data_2f8dbfd77b22b6d11e9dce668a7ba9f6
#
_entry.id   2f8dbfd77b22b6d11e9dce668a7ba9f6
#
_cell.length_a   1.000
_cell.length_b   1.000
_cell.length_c   1.000
_cell.angle_alpha   90.00
_cell.angle_beta   90.00
_cell.angle_gamma   90.00
#
_symmetry.space_group_name_H-M   'P 1'
#
loop_
_entity.id
_entity.type
_entity.pdbx_description
1 polymer ?
#
loop_
_entity_poly.entity_id
_entity_poly.type
_entity_poly.pdbx_seq_one_letter_code
_entity_poly.pdbx_strand_id
1 'polypeptide(L)'
;MSLNVAILGCGNMGSFITKAIVNGEAGDITLHTLIGTQRSIKKLEQLAELANCKWTTDPGTLEIDEVDLIIEAAGQQAVKDHMLSYLEKGKHIMIISIGALAEREVYEKVLELSKKSGGQVILPSGAIGGLDAIRSAAIGGLETVELITRKPPNALKGAPYVIEKGINLENLQAEIEIFHGNALDAAKAFPENINVAAALSLAGIGPERTQVTIAASPSLTRNTHEIRAKGACGEYSFKFENNVSPENPKSSHLAVLSILSALKEFQRTVLF
;
A
#
# COMPACT_ATOMS: atom_id res chain seq x y z
N MET A 1 -18.92 -11.47 15.68
CA MET A 1 -18.50 -12.61 14.85
C MET A 1 -17.10 -12.30 14.34
N SER A 2 -16.19 -13.27 14.41
CA SER A 2 -14.85 -13.13 13.88
C SER A 2 -14.90 -12.89 12.36
N LEU A 3 -14.04 -12.02 11.85
CA LEU A 3 -13.95 -11.70 10.42
C LEU A 3 -13.13 -12.78 9.71
N ASN A 4 -13.71 -13.50 8.75
CA ASN A 4 -13.02 -14.51 7.96
C ASN A 4 -12.22 -13.85 6.82
N VAL A 5 -10.91 -14.07 6.81
CA VAL A 5 -9.99 -13.37 5.90
C VAL A 5 -9.22 -14.35 5.03
N ALA A 6 -9.05 -14.03 3.74
CA ALA A 6 -8.04 -14.65 2.89
C ALA A 6 -6.91 -13.66 2.60
N ILE A 7 -5.68 -14.17 2.45
CA ILE A 7 -4.52 -13.36 2.08
C ILE A 7 -3.98 -13.82 0.74
N LEU A 8 -3.96 -12.94 -0.25
CA LEU A 8 -3.33 -13.15 -1.54
C LEU A 8 -1.89 -12.61 -1.51
N GLY A 9 -0.93 -13.52 -1.47
CA GLY A 9 0.49 -13.21 -1.41
C GLY A 9 1.14 -13.58 -0.06
N CYS A 10 2.16 -14.46 -0.11
CA CYS A 10 2.91 -14.94 1.06
C CYS A 10 4.35 -14.38 1.11
N GLY A 11 4.55 -13.18 0.55
CA GLY A 11 5.79 -12.43 0.66
C GLY A 11 6.05 -11.91 2.08
N ASN A 12 6.87 -10.89 2.24
CA ASN A 12 7.17 -10.32 3.56
C ASN A 12 5.91 -9.75 4.22
N MET A 13 5.09 -8.99 3.48
CA MET A 13 3.85 -8.39 4.00
C MET A 13 2.82 -9.46 4.39
N GLY A 14 2.52 -10.42 3.49
CA GLY A 14 1.56 -11.47 3.81
C GLY A 14 2.00 -12.34 4.99
N SER A 15 3.30 -12.63 5.11
CA SER A 15 3.84 -13.36 6.29
C SER A 15 3.69 -12.55 7.58
N PHE A 16 3.94 -11.25 7.53
CA PHE A 16 3.75 -10.38 8.68
C PHE A 16 2.28 -10.36 9.13
N ILE A 17 1.36 -10.15 8.18
CA ILE A 17 -0.07 -10.12 8.48
C ILE A 17 -0.55 -11.45 9.07
N THR A 18 -0.11 -12.57 8.47
CA THR A 18 -0.42 -13.92 8.97
C THR A 18 0.01 -14.09 10.44
N LYS A 19 1.25 -13.73 10.77
CA LYS A 19 1.76 -13.80 12.14
C LYS A 19 1.00 -12.88 13.09
N ALA A 20 0.70 -11.65 12.65
CA ALA A 20 -0.05 -10.69 13.44
C ALA A 20 -1.49 -11.16 13.74
N ILE A 21 -2.13 -11.85 12.79
CA ILE A 21 -3.43 -12.50 13.02
C ILE A 21 -3.29 -13.62 14.06
N VAL A 22 -2.32 -14.51 13.92
CA VAL A 22 -2.05 -15.60 14.86
C VAL A 22 -1.77 -15.07 16.27
N ASN A 23 -1.07 -13.96 16.39
CA ASN A 23 -0.77 -13.31 17.66
C ASN A 23 -1.95 -12.49 18.25
N GLY A 24 -3.09 -12.38 17.55
CA GLY A 24 -4.23 -11.56 17.97
C GLY A 24 -4.01 -10.04 17.83
N GLU A 25 -2.99 -9.63 17.06
CA GLU A 25 -2.63 -8.22 16.90
C GLU A 25 -3.49 -7.50 15.85
N ALA A 26 -4.25 -8.24 15.02
CA ALA A 26 -5.06 -7.71 13.94
C ALA A 26 -6.54 -7.49 14.28
N GLY A 27 -6.96 -7.78 15.51
CA GLY A 27 -8.36 -7.76 15.94
C GLY A 27 -8.99 -9.16 15.96
N ASP A 28 -10.32 -9.25 15.92
CA ASP A 28 -11.06 -10.53 15.91
C ASP A 28 -11.14 -11.09 14.48
N ILE A 29 -10.06 -11.69 14.03
CA ILE A 29 -9.88 -12.22 12.67
C ILE A 29 -9.58 -13.71 12.71
N THR A 30 -10.25 -14.48 11.85
CA THR A 30 -9.93 -15.85 11.52
C THR A 30 -9.31 -15.89 10.12
N LEU A 31 -8.08 -16.41 10.02
CA LEU A 31 -7.44 -16.61 8.72
C LEU A 31 -7.99 -17.89 8.09
N HIS A 32 -8.76 -17.75 7.01
CA HIS A 32 -9.39 -18.87 6.31
C HIS A 32 -8.46 -19.51 5.28
N THR A 33 -7.85 -18.69 4.40
CA THR A 33 -7.02 -19.22 3.31
C THR A 33 -5.84 -18.31 2.99
N LEU A 34 -4.68 -18.92 2.81
CA LEU A 34 -3.50 -18.30 2.22
C LEU A 34 -3.40 -18.65 0.74
N ILE A 35 -3.22 -17.65 -0.11
CA ILE A 35 -3.09 -17.82 -1.56
C ILE A 35 -1.68 -17.38 -1.95
N GLY A 36 -0.91 -18.25 -2.56
CA GLY A 36 0.45 -17.97 -3.00
C GLY A 36 0.71 -18.42 -4.43
N THR A 37 1.98 -18.58 -4.77
CA THR A 37 2.42 -19.09 -6.08
C THR A 37 3.17 -20.40 -5.90
N GLN A 38 3.34 -21.17 -6.99
CA GLN A 38 4.13 -22.40 -7.00
C GLN A 38 5.55 -22.19 -6.43
N ARG A 39 6.15 -21.00 -6.62
CA ARG A 39 7.48 -20.67 -6.11
C ARG A 39 7.52 -20.51 -4.59
N SER A 40 6.38 -20.28 -3.95
CA SER A 40 6.26 -20.01 -2.52
C SER A 40 5.64 -21.16 -1.71
N ILE A 41 5.44 -22.36 -2.29
CA ILE A 41 4.74 -23.48 -1.65
C ILE A 41 5.28 -23.78 -0.24
N LYS A 42 6.58 -23.99 -0.07
CA LYS A 42 7.17 -24.30 1.25
C LYS A 42 6.82 -23.25 2.31
N LYS A 43 6.90 -21.98 1.94
CA LYS A 43 6.55 -20.88 2.83
C LYS A 43 5.06 -20.81 3.10
N LEU A 44 4.26 -21.10 2.10
CA LEU A 44 2.81 -21.14 2.16
C LEU A 44 2.33 -22.23 3.15
N GLU A 45 2.89 -23.44 3.04
CA GLU A 45 2.63 -24.56 3.95
C GLU A 45 2.99 -24.22 5.40
N GLN A 46 4.18 -23.67 5.63
CA GLN A 46 4.62 -23.26 6.96
C GLN A 46 3.71 -22.19 7.60
N LEU A 47 3.29 -21.22 6.83
CA LEU A 47 2.39 -20.17 7.31
C LEU A 47 0.96 -20.70 7.55
N ALA A 48 0.48 -21.60 6.70
CA ALA A 48 -0.82 -22.21 6.86
C ALA A 48 -0.88 -23.14 8.08
N GLU A 49 0.19 -23.91 8.34
CA GLU A 49 0.33 -24.72 9.55
C GLU A 49 0.37 -23.82 10.80
N LEU A 50 1.15 -22.72 10.78
CA LEU A 50 1.21 -21.76 11.88
C LEU A 50 -0.15 -21.15 12.19
N ALA A 51 -0.92 -20.81 11.16
CA ALA A 51 -2.23 -20.15 11.30
C ALA A 51 -3.41 -21.14 11.38
N ASN A 52 -3.16 -22.45 11.26
CA ASN A 52 -4.17 -23.50 11.19
C ASN A 52 -5.25 -23.18 10.15
N CYS A 53 -4.84 -22.83 8.92
CA CYS A 53 -5.73 -22.42 7.85
C CYS A 53 -5.49 -23.20 6.53
N LYS A 54 -6.42 -23.07 5.58
CA LYS A 54 -6.24 -23.61 4.22
C LYS A 54 -5.19 -22.83 3.43
N TRP A 55 -4.66 -23.45 2.39
CA TRP A 55 -3.81 -22.77 1.41
C TRP A 55 -4.01 -23.27 0.00
N THR A 56 -3.71 -22.43 -0.97
CA THR A 56 -3.77 -22.78 -2.40
C THR A 56 -2.76 -21.97 -3.21
N THR A 57 -2.38 -22.48 -4.37
CA THR A 57 -1.61 -21.74 -5.40
C THR A 57 -2.47 -21.28 -6.57
N ASP A 58 -3.76 -21.61 -6.55
CA ASP A 58 -4.74 -21.19 -7.54
C ASP A 58 -5.79 -20.28 -6.89
N PRO A 59 -5.77 -18.97 -7.16
CA PRO A 59 -6.76 -18.03 -6.65
C PRO A 59 -8.21 -18.37 -7.01
N GLY A 60 -8.42 -19.12 -8.11
CA GLY A 60 -9.75 -19.55 -8.55
C GLY A 60 -10.41 -20.60 -7.66
N THR A 61 -9.61 -21.28 -6.81
CA THR A 61 -10.11 -22.33 -5.89
C THR A 61 -10.50 -21.77 -4.51
N LEU A 62 -10.42 -20.45 -4.29
CA LEU A 62 -10.86 -19.85 -3.04
C LEU A 62 -12.35 -20.11 -2.80
N GLU A 63 -12.68 -20.67 -1.65
CA GLU A 63 -14.06 -20.80 -1.16
C GLU A 63 -14.61 -19.42 -0.80
N ILE A 64 -14.96 -18.65 -1.82
CA ILE A 64 -15.23 -17.22 -1.71
C ILE A 64 -16.38 -16.90 -0.74
N ASP A 65 -17.38 -17.78 -0.63
CA ASP A 65 -18.54 -17.57 0.22
C ASP A 65 -18.19 -17.63 1.72
N GLU A 66 -17.12 -18.35 2.07
CA GLU A 66 -16.60 -18.49 3.44
C GLU A 66 -15.72 -17.32 3.89
N VAL A 67 -15.46 -16.33 3.00
CA VAL A 67 -14.54 -15.25 3.25
C VAL A 67 -15.27 -13.90 3.22
N ASP A 68 -15.01 -13.05 4.20
CA ASP A 68 -15.56 -11.69 4.28
C ASP A 68 -14.64 -10.65 3.62
N LEU A 69 -13.34 -10.80 3.81
CA LEU A 69 -12.32 -9.84 3.36
C LEU A 69 -11.14 -10.56 2.71
N ILE A 70 -10.73 -10.09 1.53
CA ILE A 70 -9.50 -10.54 0.87
C ILE A 70 -8.44 -9.46 0.97
N ILE A 71 -7.27 -9.79 1.53
CA ILE A 71 -6.12 -8.89 1.66
C ILE A 71 -5.12 -9.19 0.54
N GLU A 72 -4.83 -8.21 -0.29
CA GLU A 72 -3.80 -8.32 -1.33
C GLU A 72 -2.44 -7.87 -0.77
N ALA A 73 -1.44 -8.76 -0.85
CA ALA A 73 -0.04 -8.55 -0.46
C ALA A 73 0.93 -9.16 -1.50
N ALA A 74 0.54 -9.19 -2.78
CA ALA A 74 1.23 -9.89 -3.86
C ALA A 74 1.85 -8.95 -4.92
N GLY A 75 1.38 -7.71 -5.00
CA GLY A 75 1.86 -6.70 -5.94
C GLY A 75 0.78 -6.16 -6.88
N GLN A 76 1.09 -5.07 -7.57
CA GLN A 76 0.13 -4.34 -8.40
C GLN A 76 -0.55 -5.20 -9.46
N GLN A 77 0.17 -6.17 -10.06
CA GLN A 77 -0.42 -7.06 -11.05
C GLN A 77 -1.49 -7.95 -10.45
N ALA A 78 -1.30 -8.46 -9.23
CA ALA A 78 -2.30 -9.27 -8.54
C ALA A 78 -3.60 -8.52 -8.24
N VAL A 79 -3.52 -7.20 -8.05
CA VAL A 79 -4.72 -6.34 -7.94
C VAL A 79 -5.54 -6.43 -9.21
N LYS A 80 -4.91 -6.27 -10.37
CA LYS A 80 -5.57 -6.29 -11.68
C LYS A 80 -6.11 -7.67 -12.03
N ASP A 81 -5.33 -8.71 -11.76
CA ASP A 81 -5.66 -10.07 -12.18
C ASP A 81 -6.74 -10.73 -11.31
N HIS A 82 -6.81 -10.37 -10.01
CA HIS A 82 -7.63 -11.13 -9.05
C HIS A 82 -8.57 -10.27 -8.20
N MET A 83 -8.11 -9.10 -7.67
CA MET A 83 -8.90 -8.38 -6.67
C MET A 83 -10.20 -7.82 -7.23
N LEU A 84 -10.20 -7.41 -8.51
CA LEU A 84 -11.41 -6.89 -9.16
C LEU A 84 -12.51 -7.95 -9.25
N SER A 85 -12.16 -9.21 -9.50
CA SER A 85 -13.14 -10.32 -9.57
C SER A 85 -13.75 -10.65 -8.20
N TYR A 86 -12.99 -10.50 -7.12
CA TYR A 86 -13.52 -10.69 -5.76
C TYR A 86 -14.46 -9.53 -5.38
N LEU A 87 -14.08 -8.31 -5.73
CA LEU A 87 -14.93 -7.13 -5.52
C LEU A 87 -16.25 -7.24 -6.30
N GLU A 88 -16.22 -7.73 -7.54
CA GLU A 88 -17.42 -7.97 -8.37
C GLU A 88 -18.39 -8.95 -7.73
N LYS A 89 -17.88 -9.94 -6.97
CA LYS A 89 -18.67 -10.90 -6.18
C LYS A 89 -19.16 -10.34 -4.84
N GLY A 90 -18.99 -9.05 -4.59
CA GLY A 90 -19.46 -8.37 -3.37
C GLY A 90 -18.58 -8.54 -2.15
N LYS A 91 -17.36 -9.08 -2.31
CA LYS A 91 -16.43 -9.22 -1.19
C LYS A 91 -15.73 -7.91 -0.88
N HIS A 92 -15.44 -7.70 0.41
CA HIS A 92 -14.55 -6.62 0.80
C HIS A 92 -13.12 -6.96 0.40
N ILE A 93 -12.37 -5.97 -0.02
CA ILE A 93 -10.96 -6.15 -0.39
C ILE A 93 -10.08 -5.10 0.29
N MET A 94 -8.91 -5.51 0.74
CA MET A 94 -7.86 -4.61 1.18
C MET A 94 -6.69 -4.66 0.19
N ILE A 95 -6.32 -3.52 -0.36
CA ILE A 95 -5.24 -3.40 -1.35
C ILE A 95 -4.02 -2.75 -0.69
N ILE A 96 -2.94 -3.52 -0.52
CA ILE A 96 -1.66 -3.00 0.00
C ILE A 96 -0.85 -2.39 -1.14
N SER A 97 -0.94 -2.96 -2.34
CA SER A 97 -0.27 -2.47 -3.54
C SER A 97 -1.04 -1.31 -4.19
N ILE A 98 -1.26 -0.24 -3.40
CA ILE A 98 -2.09 0.92 -3.77
C ILE A 98 -1.64 1.57 -5.07
N GLY A 99 -0.36 1.43 -5.43
CA GLY A 99 0.19 1.91 -6.70
C GLY A 99 -0.57 1.44 -7.94
N ALA A 100 -1.25 0.28 -7.88
CA ALA A 100 -2.12 -0.18 -8.97
C ALA A 100 -3.27 0.79 -9.27
N LEU A 101 -3.76 1.52 -8.25
CA LEU A 101 -4.86 2.47 -8.37
C LEU A 101 -4.42 3.85 -8.87
N ALA A 102 -3.13 4.08 -9.09
CA ALA A 102 -2.65 5.26 -9.81
C ALA A 102 -3.03 5.20 -11.30
N GLU A 103 -3.25 4.00 -11.84
CA GLU A 103 -3.81 3.83 -13.19
C GLU A 103 -5.32 4.13 -13.16
N ARG A 104 -5.72 5.14 -13.93
CA ARG A 104 -7.08 5.64 -13.96
C ARG A 104 -8.12 4.56 -14.25
N GLU A 105 -7.85 3.71 -15.25
CA GLU A 105 -8.77 2.64 -15.65
C GLU A 105 -9.00 1.63 -14.51
N VAL A 106 -7.94 1.28 -13.77
CA VAL A 106 -8.04 0.36 -12.61
C VAL A 106 -8.87 1.02 -11.50
N TYR A 107 -8.60 2.28 -11.20
CA TYR A 107 -9.32 3.01 -10.16
C TYR A 107 -10.80 3.19 -10.50
N GLU A 108 -11.14 3.62 -11.72
CA GLU A 108 -12.52 3.76 -12.18
C GLU A 108 -13.27 2.41 -12.12
N LYS A 109 -12.59 1.31 -12.49
CA LYS A 109 -13.18 -0.02 -12.40
C LYS A 109 -13.44 -0.45 -10.96
N VAL A 110 -12.53 -0.15 -10.04
CA VAL A 110 -12.72 -0.37 -8.60
C VAL A 110 -13.93 0.38 -8.07
N LEU A 111 -14.09 1.67 -8.43
CA LEU A 111 -15.25 2.48 -8.02
C LEU A 111 -16.57 1.92 -8.58
N GLU A 112 -16.59 1.56 -9.87
CA GLU A 112 -17.75 0.94 -10.51
C GLU A 112 -18.18 -0.34 -9.80
N LEU A 113 -17.23 -1.26 -9.63
CA LEU A 113 -17.49 -2.57 -9.03
C LEU A 113 -17.92 -2.47 -7.57
N SER A 114 -17.25 -1.64 -6.77
CA SER A 114 -17.60 -1.40 -5.36
C SER A 114 -19.04 -0.86 -5.24
N LYS A 115 -19.39 0.12 -6.07
CA LYS A 115 -20.77 0.69 -6.08
C LYS A 115 -21.80 -0.35 -6.50
N LYS A 116 -21.50 -1.20 -7.47
CA LYS A 116 -22.44 -2.20 -8.02
C LYS A 116 -22.62 -3.38 -7.07
N SER A 117 -21.55 -3.86 -6.47
CA SER A 117 -21.56 -5.08 -5.66
C SER A 117 -21.82 -4.84 -4.17
N GLY A 118 -21.59 -3.61 -3.66
CA GLY A 118 -21.61 -3.28 -2.24
C GLY A 118 -20.32 -3.66 -1.50
N GLY A 119 -19.36 -4.30 -2.17
CA GLY A 119 -18.04 -4.59 -1.60
C GLY A 119 -17.24 -3.31 -1.33
N GLN A 120 -16.60 -3.24 -0.18
CA GLN A 120 -15.75 -2.10 0.19
C GLN A 120 -14.30 -2.35 -0.18
N VAL A 121 -13.60 -1.25 -0.51
CA VAL A 121 -12.16 -1.26 -0.79
C VAL A 121 -11.43 -0.51 0.31
N ILE A 122 -10.56 -1.21 1.04
CA ILE A 122 -9.79 -0.68 2.16
C ILE A 122 -8.37 -0.40 1.68
N LEU A 123 -7.90 0.83 1.88
CA LEU A 123 -6.55 1.26 1.52
C LEU A 123 -5.81 1.69 2.79
N PRO A 124 -4.80 0.92 3.25
CA PRO A 124 -3.96 1.33 4.37
C PRO A 124 -3.21 2.62 4.06
N SER A 125 -2.98 3.48 5.05
CA SER A 125 -2.26 4.76 4.84
C SER A 125 -0.80 4.59 4.44
N GLY A 126 -0.22 3.41 4.67
CA GLY A 126 1.17 3.13 4.35
C GLY A 126 2.15 3.85 5.29
N ALA A 127 3.19 4.43 4.71
CA ALA A 127 4.27 5.08 5.46
C ALA A 127 3.99 6.55 5.82
N ILE A 128 2.77 7.03 5.67
CA ILE A 128 2.32 8.40 5.94
C ILE A 128 1.06 8.42 6.80
N GLY A 129 0.67 9.60 7.25
CA GLY A 129 -0.58 9.90 7.94
C GLY A 129 -1.16 11.22 7.44
N GLY A 130 -2.16 11.77 8.15
CA GLY A 130 -2.81 13.04 7.79
C GLY A 130 -3.69 12.96 6.53
N LEU A 131 -3.98 11.74 6.04
CA LEU A 131 -4.83 11.55 4.86
C LEU A 131 -6.27 12.00 5.09
N ASP A 132 -6.74 11.96 6.31
CA ASP A 132 -8.04 12.48 6.75
C ASP A 132 -8.11 14.00 6.59
N ALA A 133 -7.06 14.72 6.99
CA ALA A 133 -6.96 16.16 6.79
C ALA A 133 -6.89 16.52 5.30
N ILE A 134 -6.12 15.76 4.51
CA ILE A 134 -6.02 15.95 3.05
C ILE A 134 -7.39 15.71 2.38
N ARG A 135 -8.11 14.63 2.73
CA ARG A 135 -9.47 14.36 2.21
C ARG A 135 -10.44 15.48 2.54
N SER A 136 -10.40 15.95 3.78
CA SER A 136 -11.26 17.07 4.23
C SER A 136 -10.94 18.35 3.48
N ALA A 137 -9.66 18.67 3.33
CA ALA A 137 -9.23 19.85 2.58
C ALA A 137 -9.53 19.76 1.08
N ALA A 138 -9.52 18.55 0.50
CA ALA A 138 -9.90 18.34 -0.91
C ALA A 138 -11.36 18.71 -1.17
N ILE A 139 -12.27 18.47 -0.24
CA ILE A 139 -13.68 18.91 -0.33
C ILE A 139 -13.77 20.44 -0.36
N GLY A 140 -12.92 21.11 0.41
CA GLY A 140 -12.86 22.58 0.48
C GLY A 140 -12.11 23.24 -0.69
N GLY A 141 -11.50 22.46 -1.57
CA GLY A 141 -10.73 22.95 -2.73
C GLY A 141 -9.23 23.05 -2.44
N LEU A 142 -8.51 21.93 -2.64
CA LEU A 142 -7.05 21.91 -2.67
C LEU A 142 -6.53 22.37 -4.04
N GLU A 143 -5.58 23.30 -4.01
CA GLU A 143 -4.90 23.83 -5.20
C GLU A 143 -3.66 23.01 -5.52
N THR A 144 -2.84 22.70 -4.48
CA THR A 144 -1.60 21.98 -4.61
C THR A 144 -1.48 20.86 -3.57
N VAL A 145 -0.92 19.73 -3.99
CA VAL A 145 -0.50 18.62 -3.12
C VAL A 145 0.86 18.14 -3.62
N GLU A 146 1.83 18.10 -2.75
CA GLU A 146 3.20 17.67 -3.04
C GLU A 146 3.62 16.60 -2.02
N LEU A 147 4.29 15.57 -2.53
CA LEU A 147 5.00 14.56 -1.75
C LEU A 147 6.49 14.66 -2.04
N ILE A 148 7.29 14.90 -1.04
CA ILE A 148 8.75 14.84 -1.13
C ILE A 148 9.23 13.60 -0.38
N THR A 149 9.76 12.63 -1.12
CA THR A 149 10.30 11.38 -0.57
C THR A 149 11.82 11.41 -0.63
N ARG A 150 12.47 11.33 0.53
CA ARG A 150 13.93 11.25 0.64
C ARG A 150 14.33 9.87 1.16
N LYS A 151 15.32 9.26 0.52
CA LYS A 151 15.81 7.93 0.90
C LYS A 151 17.34 7.87 0.88
N PRO A 152 17.93 6.95 1.66
CA PRO A 152 19.33 6.60 1.49
C PRO A 152 19.59 6.13 0.05
N PRO A 153 20.76 6.45 -0.56
CA PRO A 153 21.07 6.10 -1.95
C PRO A 153 20.89 4.61 -2.27
N ASN A 154 21.27 3.73 -1.34
CA ASN A 154 21.15 2.27 -1.52
C ASN A 154 19.70 1.78 -1.68
N ALA A 155 18.73 2.50 -1.16
CA ALA A 155 17.30 2.16 -1.28
C ALA A 155 16.72 2.49 -2.68
N LEU A 156 17.45 3.24 -3.52
CA LEU A 156 17.02 3.68 -4.83
C LEU A 156 17.83 3.04 -5.97
N LYS A 157 18.98 2.39 -5.71
CA LYS A 157 19.88 1.82 -6.74
C LYS A 157 19.20 0.85 -7.71
N GLY A 158 18.18 0.11 -7.27
CA GLY A 158 17.45 -0.86 -8.09
C GLY A 158 16.23 -0.29 -8.82
N ALA A 159 15.92 1.01 -8.68
CA ALA A 159 14.77 1.60 -9.33
C ALA A 159 14.95 1.65 -10.86
N PRO A 160 13.93 1.24 -11.64
CA PRO A 160 14.02 1.25 -13.12
C PRO A 160 14.47 2.59 -13.68
N TYR A 161 13.93 3.68 -13.17
CA TYR A 161 14.29 5.03 -13.60
C TYR A 161 15.77 5.38 -13.36
N VAL A 162 16.31 4.98 -12.21
CA VAL A 162 17.72 5.23 -11.86
C VAL A 162 18.63 4.49 -12.83
N ILE A 163 18.28 3.24 -13.17
CA ILE A 163 19.03 2.40 -14.10
C ILE A 163 18.94 2.98 -15.53
N GLU A 164 17.73 3.30 -16.00
CA GLU A 164 17.47 3.85 -17.34
C GLU A 164 18.21 5.18 -17.57
N LYS A 165 18.20 6.06 -16.57
CA LYS A 165 18.87 7.38 -16.65
C LYS A 165 20.36 7.33 -16.34
N GLY A 166 20.90 6.18 -15.97
CA GLY A 166 22.31 6.03 -15.61
C GLY A 166 22.74 6.89 -14.43
N ILE A 167 21.83 7.12 -13.46
CA ILE A 167 22.10 8.00 -12.31
C ILE A 167 23.05 7.27 -11.35
N ASN A 168 24.24 7.86 -11.17
CA ASN A 168 25.21 7.32 -10.20
C ASN A 168 24.85 7.75 -8.79
N LEU A 169 24.54 6.79 -7.94
CA LEU A 169 24.22 6.99 -6.53
C LEU A 169 25.37 6.63 -5.59
N GLU A 170 26.57 6.37 -6.12
CA GLU A 170 27.74 6.02 -5.33
C GLU A 170 28.49 7.28 -4.87
N ASN A 171 28.95 7.24 -3.62
CA ASN A 171 29.77 8.31 -3.03
C ASN A 171 29.16 9.72 -3.08
N LEU A 172 27.85 9.82 -3.02
CA LEU A 172 27.16 11.11 -2.94
C LEU A 172 27.62 11.89 -1.69
N GLN A 173 28.01 13.14 -1.89
CA GLN A 173 28.42 14.05 -0.81
C GLN A 173 27.26 14.92 -0.29
N ALA A 174 26.20 15.07 -1.12
CA ALA A 174 25.02 15.87 -0.81
C ALA A 174 23.77 15.19 -1.34
N GLU A 175 22.61 15.67 -0.88
CA GLU A 175 21.30 15.27 -1.42
C GLU A 175 21.20 15.64 -2.90
N ILE A 176 20.68 14.72 -3.70
CA ILE A 176 20.36 14.97 -5.11
C ILE A 176 18.90 14.62 -5.37
N GLU A 177 18.24 15.48 -6.15
CA GLU A 177 16.93 15.15 -6.71
C GLU A 177 17.11 14.11 -7.83
N ILE A 178 16.36 13.02 -7.73
CA ILE A 178 16.38 11.93 -8.73
C ILE A 178 15.23 12.10 -9.71
N PHE A 179 14.07 12.50 -9.19
CA PHE A 179 12.85 12.61 -9.98
C PHE A 179 11.98 13.76 -9.45
N HIS A 180 11.38 14.49 -10.38
CA HIS A 180 10.31 15.43 -10.14
C HIS A 180 9.24 15.26 -11.21
N GLY A 181 7.96 15.16 -10.82
CA GLY A 181 6.84 14.97 -11.73
C GLY A 181 5.54 14.69 -10.97
N ASN A 182 4.50 14.27 -11.68
CA ASN A 182 3.26 13.89 -11.03
C ASN A 182 3.29 12.45 -10.49
N ALA A 183 2.28 12.08 -9.68
CA ALA A 183 2.23 10.75 -9.05
C ALA A 183 2.05 9.62 -10.09
N LEU A 184 1.41 9.88 -11.23
CA LEU A 184 1.24 8.90 -12.30
C LEU A 184 2.58 8.55 -12.96
N ASP A 185 3.42 9.55 -13.24
CA ASP A 185 4.76 9.34 -13.81
C ASP A 185 5.71 8.73 -12.79
N ALA A 186 5.58 9.12 -11.51
CA ALA A 186 6.32 8.49 -10.42
C ALA A 186 5.99 7.00 -10.28
N ALA A 187 4.73 6.58 -10.55
CA ALA A 187 4.32 5.17 -10.51
C ALA A 187 5.06 4.32 -11.53
N LYS A 188 5.28 4.86 -12.72
CA LYS A 188 6.02 4.18 -13.79
C LYS A 188 7.52 4.14 -13.49
N ALA A 189 8.06 5.24 -12.98
CA ALA A 189 9.48 5.41 -12.70
C ALA A 189 9.95 4.58 -11.48
N PHE A 190 9.12 4.45 -10.44
CA PHE A 190 9.45 3.84 -9.15
C PHE A 190 8.34 2.90 -8.64
N PRO A 191 8.00 1.81 -9.33
CA PRO A 191 6.83 0.97 -9.01
C PRO A 191 6.84 0.37 -7.60
N GLU A 192 8.03 0.13 -7.02
CA GLU A 192 8.16 -0.38 -5.64
C GLU A 192 7.97 0.71 -4.57
N ASN A 193 7.98 2.00 -4.96
CA ASN A 193 7.99 3.13 -4.02
C ASN A 193 6.75 4.01 -4.10
N ILE A 194 5.79 3.66 -4.94
CA ILE A 194 4.68 4.53 -5.32
C ILE A 194 3.50 4.50 -4.35
N ASN A 195 3.35 3.47 -3.51
CA ASN A 195 2.16 3.30 -2.68
C ASN A 195 1.82 4.54 -1.84
N VAL A 196 2.83 5.25 -1.33
CA VAL A 196 2.65 6.49 -0.57
C VAL A 196 2.08 7.61 -1.44
N ALA A 197 2.63 7.80 -2.64
CA ALA A 197 2.16 8.82 -3.57
C ALA A 197 0.76 8.49 -4.10
N ALA A 198 0.47 7.22 -4.37
CA ALA A 198 -0.86 6.78 -4.76
C ALA A 198 -1.88 7.03 -3.63
N ALA A 199 -1.58 6.64 -2.39
CA ALA A 199 -2.46 6.89 -1.26
C ALA A 199 -2.75 8.40 -1.06
N LEU A 200 -1.71 9.24 -1.13
CA LEU A 200 -1.85 10.68 -1.02
C LEU A 200 -2.68 11.27 -2.18
N SER A 201 -2.43 10.85 -3.41
CA SER A 201 -3.13 11.36 -4.58
C SER A 201 -4.61 10.99 -4.58
N LEU A 202 -4.95 9.76 -4.18
CA LEU A 202 -6.33 9.30 -4.05
C LEU A 202 -7.08 10.00 -2.91
N ALA A 203 -6.37 10.36 -1.84
CA ALA A 203 -6.95 11.15 -0.76
C ALA A 203 -7.13 12.64 -1.12
N GLY A 204 -6.33 13.16 -2.05
CA GLY A 204 -6.23 14.56 -2.40
C GLY A 204 -6.87 14.94 -3.74
N ILE A 205 -6.04 15.33 -4.70
CA ILE A 205 -6.42 15.95 -5.97
C ILE A 205 -6.19 15.09 -7.20
N GLY A 206 -5.96 13.80 -7.01
CA GLY A 206 -5.71 12.82 -8.07
C GLY A 206 -4.23 12.71 -8.48
N PRO A 207 -3.87 11.61 -9.16
CA PRO A 207 -2.48 11.31 -9.46
C PRO A 207 -1.85 12.23 -10.51
N GLU A 208 -2.63 12.79 -11.41
CA GLU A 208 -2.15 13.74 -12.43
C GLU A 208 -1.74 15.10 -11.84
N ARG A 209 -2.39 15.51 -10.74
CA ARG A 209 -2.18 16.81 -10.11
C ARG A 209 -1.28 16.78 -8.88
N THR A 210 -1.14 15.62 -8.25
CA THR A 210 -0.24 15.44 -7.08
C THR A 210 1.20 15.43 -7.55
N GLN A 211 2.01 16.37 -7.09
CA GLN A 211 3.43 16.44 -7.40
C GLN A 211 4.23 15.49 -6.51
N VAL A 212 5.24 14.87 -7.07
CA VAL A 212 6.12 13.92 -6.38
C VAL A 212 7.57 14.28 -6.68
N THR A 213 8.33 14.48 -5.63
CA THR A 213 9.79 14.60 -5.68
C THR A 213 10.43 13.41 -4.99
N ILE A 214 11.39 12.76 -5.64
CA ILE A 214 12.18 11.68 -5.07
C ILE A 214 13.65 12.11 -5.04
N ALA A 215 14.25 12.09 -3.85
CA ALA A 215 15.64 12.48 -3.66
C ALA A 215 16.46 11.36 -2.97
N ALA A 216 17.72 11.24 -3.37
CA ALA A 216 18.71 10.43 -2.67
C ALA A 216 19.51 11.32 -1.71
N SER A 217 19.50 10.98 -0.44
CA SER A 217 20.20 11.75 0.59
C SER A 217 21.16 10.85 1.39
N PRO A 218 22.49 11.05 1.23
CA PRO A 218 23.50 10.22 1.89
C PRO A 218 23.54 10.41 3.42
N SER A 219 23.03 11.53 3.92
CA SER A 219 22.95 11.81 5.36
C SER A 219 21.81 11.09 6.08
N LEU A 220 20.86 10.53 5.33
CA LEU A 220 19.70 9.85 5.90
C LEU A 220 19.97 8.38 6.18
N THR A 221 19.53 7.96 7.37
CA THR A 221 19.46 6.54 7.77
C THR A 221 18.06 5.97 7.71
N ARG A 222 17.05 6.84 7.47
CA ARG A 222 15.61 6.52 7.48
C ARG A 222 14.94 7.03 6.23
N ASN A 223 13.87 6.38 5.81
CA ASN A 223 12.98 6.93 4.78
C ASN A 223 12.21 8.13 5.35
N THR A 224 12.26 9.24 4.66
CA THR A 224 11.54 10.47 5.03
C THR A 224 10.50 10.77 3.96
N HIS A 225 9.27 11.04 4.40
CA HIS A 225 8.20 11.53 3.55
C HIS A 225 7.71 12.87 4.09
N GLU A 226 7.64 13.88 3.24
CA GLU A 226 7.10 15.19 3.57
C GLU A 226 5.94 15.48 2.63
N ILE A 227 4.78 15.80 3.20
CA ILE A 227 3.57 16.19 2.47
C ILE A 227 3.41 17.68 2.65
N ARG A 228 3.20 18.43 1.57
CA ARG A 228 2.78 19.81 1.57
C ARG A 228 1.50 19.93 0.75
N ALA A 229 0.50 20.60 1.31
CA ALA A 229 -0.74 20.85 0.61
C ALA A 229 -1.24 22.26 0.93
N LYS A 230 -1.84 22.90 -0.08
CA LYS A 230 -2.39 24.26 0.01
C LYS A 230 -3.71 24.34 -0.74
N GLY A 231 -4.63 25.09 -0.19
CA GLY A 231 -5.91 25.38 -0.79
C GLY A 231 -6.73 26.37 0.02
N ALA A 232 -7.99 26.49 -0.31
CA ALA A 232 -8.90 27.47 0.32
C ALA A 232 -9.02 27.31 1.85
N CYS A 233 -8.88 26.09 2.37
CA CYS A 233 -9.00 25.81 3.81
C CYS A 233 -7.71 26.07 4.59
N GLY A 234 -6.56 26.30 3.93
CA GLY A 234 -5.29 26.56 4.58
C GLY A 234 -4.10 25.87 3.94
N GLU A 235 -2.99 25.85 4.67
CA GLU A 235 -1.73 25.19 4.30
C GLU A 235 -1.41 24.10 5.32
N TYR A 236 -1.00 22.95 4.83
CA TYR A 236 -0.73 21.76 5.62
C TYR A 236 0.67 21.24 5.33
N SER A 237 1.40 20.87 6.38
CA SER A 237 2.71 20.24 6.27
C SER A 237 2.79 19.07 7.24
N PHE A 238 3.11 17.88 6.71
CA PHE A 238 3.32 16.68 7.51
C PHE A 238 4.68 16.09 7.18
N LYS A 239 5.44 15.69 8.20
CA LYS A 239 6.74 15.03 8.02
C LYS A 239 6.77 13.71 8.76
N PHE A 240 7.23 12.66 8.06
CA PHE A 240 7.35 11.31 8.57
C PHE A 240 8.79 10.84 8.40
N GLU A 241 9.46 10.53 9.49
CA GLU A 241 10.80 9.95 9.53
C GLU A 241 10.70 8.53 10.07
N ASN A 242 10.50 7.57 9.18
CA ASN A 242 10.12 6.23 9.55
C ASN A 242 11.33 5.34 9.82
N ASN A 243 11.30 4.60 10.91
CA ASN A 243 12.20 3.47 11.09
C ASN A 243 11.91 2.39 10.06
N VAL A 244 12.93 1.67 9.65
CA VAL A 244 12.77 0.49 8.79
C VAL A 244 12.03 -0.61 9.54
N SER A 245 11.27 -1.43 8.81
CA SER A 245 10.62 -2.59 9.41
C SER A 245 11.68 -3.61 9.86
N PRO A 246 11.57 -4.16 11.08
CA PRO A 246 12.48 -5.21 11.55
C PRO A 246 12.50 -6.44 10.63
N GLU A 247 11.36 -6.78 10.04
CA GLU A 247 11.21 -7.95 9.15
C GLU A 247 11.53 -7.66 7.68
N ASN A 248 11.52 -6.39 7.26
CA ASN A 248 11.80 -5.98 5.89
C ASN A 248 12.46 -4.60 5.82
N PRO A 249 13.81 -4.53 5.74
CA PRO A 249 14.54 -3.26 5.69
C PRO A 249 14.20 -2.36 4.50
N LYS A 250 13.54 -2.88 3.46
CA LYS A 250 13.05 -2.09 2.31
C LYS A 250 11.77 -1.33 2.63
N SER A 251 11.04 -1.70 3.68
CA SER A 251 9.75 -1.12 4.05
C SER A 251 9.85 -0.30 5.33
N SER A 252 9.03 0.72 5.44
CA SER A 252 8.80 1.46 6.68
C SER A 252 8.02 0.61 7.68
N HIS A 253 8.39 0.66 8.96
CA HIS A 253 7.63 -0.02 10.01
C HIS A 253 6.20 0.52 10.12
N LEU A 254 6.01 1.84 9.97
CA LEU A 254 4.67 2.45 9.95
C LEU A 254 3.79 1.87 8.85
N ALA A 255 4.35 1.62 7.65
CA ALA A 255 3.57 1.04 6.54
C ALA A 255 3.02 -0.34 6.88
N VAL A 256 3.79 -1.14 7.59
CA VAL A 256 3.36 -2.48 8.03
C VAL A 256 2.27 -2.37 9.10
N LEU A 257 2.46 -1.49 10.09
CA LEU A 257 1.49 -1.26 11.16
C LEU A 257 0.19 -0.62 10.66
N SER A 258 0.24 0.19 9.59
CA SER A 258 -0.96 0.79 9.00
C SER A 258 -1.95 -0.25 8.47
N ILE A 259 -1.45 -1.42 8.05
CA ILE A 259 -2.30 -2.53 7.61
C ILE A 259 -3.10 -3.08 8.81
N LEU A 260 -2.43 -3.32 9.93
CA LEU A 260 -3.10 -3.78 11.15
C LEU A 260 -4.09 -2.74 11.69
N SER A 261 -3.72 -1.46 11.60
CA SER A 261 -4.62 -0.36 11.96
C SER A 261 -5.88 -0.38 11.10
N ALA A 262 -5.75 -0.51 9.78
CA ALA A 262 -6.88 -0.56 8.86
C ALA A 262 -7.76 -1.81 9.07
N LEU A 263 -7.16 -2.98 9.40
CA LEU A 263 -7.90 -4.18 9.76
C LEU A 263 -8.72 -3.98 11.04
N LYS A 264 -8.13 -3.36 12.06
CA LYS A 264 -8.84 -3.05 13.31
C LYS A 264 -9.94 -2.00 13.09
N GLU A 265 -9.67 -0.98 12.26
CA GLU A 265 -10.65 0.05 11.94
C GLU A 265 -11.86 -0.54 11.20
N PHE A 266 -11.63 -1.45 10.26
CA PHE A 266 -12.71 -2.14 9.53
C PHE A 266 -13.65 -2.94 10.43
N GLN A 267 -13.17 -3.40 11.60
CA GLN A 267 -13.96 -4.13 12.60
C GLN A 267 -14.63 -3.23 13.65
N ARG A 268 -14.33 -1.92 13.66
CA ARG A 268 -14.84 -1.00 14.69
C ARG A 268 -16.25 -0.51 14.40
N THR A 269 -16.97 -0.25 15.46
CA THR A 269 -18.27 0.45 15.43
C THR A 269 -18.12 1.97 15.52
N VAL A 270 -16.97 2.47 15.98
CA VAL A 270 -16.63 3.90 16.04
C VAL A 270 -15.46 4.15 15.09
N LEU A 271 -15.69 4.97 14.08
CA LEU A 271 -14.71 5.35 13.07
C LEU A 271 -14.13 6.74 13.36
N PHE A 272 -12.86 6.97 13.01
CA PHE A 272 -12.17 8.25 13.13
C PHE A 272 -11.82 8.84 11.76
#